data_751db72de0f8154bd2e0da6b4d24b974
#
_entry.id   751db72de0f8154bd2e0da6b4d24b974
#
_cell.length_a   1.000
_cell.length_b   1.000
_cell.length_c   1.000
_cell.angle_alpha   90.00
_cell.angle_beta   90.00
_cell.angle_gamma   90.00
#
_symmetry.space_group_name_H-M   'P 1'
#
loop_
_entity.id
_entity.type
_entity.pdbx_description
1 polymer ?
#
loop_
_entity_poly.entity_id
_entity_poly.type
_entity_poly.pdbx_seq_one_letter_code
_entity_poly.pdbx_strand_id
1 'polypeptide(L)'
;MIVLDTTSKSITIVMSGAAATTNPSFTAAYADNNGTTFTEGANDGVLNGTTAVTVVAAPAASTRRIINTITVENNDTAAVTITVGYLNTASTRVIVKVTLQVGDTWTTNGAYDNTGSLKQTSGGGSGATITNDTTTATNIYPLLAAATSGSLTTAYTSNANLLYKPSTGEFTSSIHISSNGIQVNSKTVSTSYTIATGNSGMSAGPITIASGQTVTVASGSRWVVL
;
A
#
# COMPACT_ATOMS: atom_id res chain seq x y z
N MET A 1 21.36 -17.70 -4.63
CA MET A 1 21.75 -19.12 -4.56
C MET A 1 21.93 -19.49 -3.10
N ILE A 2 21.28 -20.57 -2.63
CA ILE A 2 21.41 -21.12 -1.26
C ILE A 2 22.01 -22.51 -1.37
N VAL A 3 22.91 -22.85 -0.47
CA VAL A 3 23.57 -24.16 -0.45
C VAL A 3 23.35 -24.86 0.88
N LEU A 4 22.89 -26.11 0.83
CA LEU A 4 22.85 -27.02 1.97
C LEU A 4 24.02 -28.01 1.81
N ASP A 5 24.94 -28.03 2.77
CA ASP A 5 26.22 -28.78 2.69
C ASP A 5 26.38 -29.84 3.76
N THR A 6 25.31 -30.05 4.56
CA THR A 6 25.29 -31.11 5.60
C THR A 6 23.91 -31.74 5.72
N THR A 7 23.85 -32.93 6.27
CA THR A 7 22.61 -33.68 6.52
C THR A 7 21.70 -33.08 7.58
N SER A 8 22.11 -31.98 8.22
CA SER A 8 21.36 -31.28 9.24
C SER A 8 20.73 -29.95 8.75
N LYS A 9 20.98 -29.57 7.49
CA LYS A 9 20.55 -28.29 6.91
C LYS A 9 19.39 -28.49 5.94
N SER A 10 18.31 -27.76 6.14
CA SER A 10 17.13 -27.78 5.27
C SER A 10 16.51 -26.38 5.18
N ILE A 11 15.61 -26.21 4.24
CA ILE A 11 14.75 -25.01 4.18
C ILE A 11 13.36 -25.36 4.65
N THR A 12 12.86 -24.58 5.57
CA THR A 12 11.50 -24.71 6.10
C THR A 12 10.71 -23.41 5.86
N ILE A 13 9.41 -23.56 5.70
CA ILE A 13 8.50 -22.41 5.65
C ILE A 13 7.38 -22.61 6.66
N VAL A 14 7.07 -21.56 7.38
CA VAL A 14 5.98 -21.52 8.36
C VAL A 14 5.12 -20.28 8.13
N MET A 15 3.82 -20.41 8.27
CA MET A 15 2.89 -19.30 8.23
C MET A 15 2.74 -18.68 9.63
N SER A 16 2.38 -17.41 9.71
CA SER A 16 2.11 -16.73 11.00
C SER A 16 0.77 -17.12 11.63
N GLY A 17 -0.12 -17.75 10.87
CA GLY A 17 -1.45 -18.20 11.29
C GLY A 17 -1.97 -19.29 10.35
N ALA A 18 -3.14 -19.83 10.66
CA ALA A 18 -3.84 -20.75 9.76
C ALA A 18 -4.31 -20.01 8.50
N ALA A 19 -4.40 -20.72 7.38
CA ALA A 19 -5.05 -20.24 6.17
C ALA A 19 -6.55 -20.04 6.42
N ALA A 20 -7.17 -19.07 5.73
CA ALA A 20 -8.60 -18.84 5.82
C ALA A 20 -9.39 -19.96 5.14
N THR A 21 -8.95 -20.41 3.99
CA THR A 21 -9.60 -21.47 3.20
C THR A 21 -8.62 -22.48 2.61
N THR A 22 -7.48 -22.02 2.06
CA THR A 22 -6.55 -22.87 1.30
C THR A 22 -5.12 -22.51 1.68
N ASN A 23 -4.35 -23.51 2.11
CA ASN A 23 -2.95 -23.29 2.38
C ASN A 23 -2.18 -22.94 1.08
N PRO A 24 -1.24 -21.96 1.13
CA PRO A 24 -0.37 -21.64 0.03
C PRO A 24 0.38 -22.85 -0.53
N SER A 25 0.49 -22.93 -1.84
CA SER A 25 1.28 -23.95 -2.51
C SER A 25 2.76 -23.54 -2.62
N PHE A 26 3.65 -24.52 -2.71
CA PHE A 26 5.06 -24.26 -2.99
C PHE A 26 5.62 -25.23 -4.02
N THR A 27 6.65 -24.77 -4.73
CA THR A 27 7.55 -25.59 -5.53
C THR A 27 8.99 -25.22 -5.21
N ALA A 28 9.90 -26.20 -5.25
CA ALA A 28 11.31 -26.01 -5.04
C ALA A 28 12.12 -26.84 -6.05
N ALA A 29 13.07 -26.20 -6.73
CA ALA A 29 14.00 -26.86 -7.62
C ALA A 29 15.43 -26.76 -7.06
N TYR A 30 16.15 -27.84 -7.08
CA TYR A 30 17.50 -27.92 -6.56
C TYR A 30 18.35 -28.90 -7.37
N ALA A 31 19.65 -28.92 -7.12
CA ALA A 31 20.56 -29.87 -7.68
C ALA A 31 21.52 -30.38 -6.60
N ASP A 32 21.77 -31.67 -6.61
CA ASP A 32 22.70 -32.33 -5.73
C ASP A 32 24.05 -32.58 -6.43
N ASN A 33 25.14 -32.26 -5.74
CA ASN A 33 26.49 -32.46 -6.20
C ASN A 33 27.27 -33.24 -5.11
N ASN A 34 27.69 -34.43 -5.41
CA ASN A 34 28.51 -35.27 -4.52
C ASN A 34 30.01 -35.27 -4.88
N GLY A 35 30.44 -34.38 -5.76
CA GLY A 35 31.80 -34.27 -6.27
C GLY A 35 32.05 -35.08 -7.53
N THR A 36 31.18 -36.05 -7.87
CA THR A 36 31.31 -36.91 -9.05
C THR A 36 30.13 -36.79 -9.99
N THR A 37 28.91 -36.62 -9.43
CA THR A 37 27.66 -36.51 -10.18
C THR A 37 26.93 -35.24 -9.79
N PHE A 38 26.22 -34.70 -10.75
CA PHE A 38 25.28 -33.60 -10.59
C PHE A 38 23.89 -34.12 -10.95
N THR A 39 22.97 -34.07 -9.99
CA THR A 39 21.62 -34.61 -10.16
C THR A 39 20.58 -33.53 -9.79
N GLU A 40 19.73 -33.24 -10.72
CA GLU A 40 18.62 -32.29 -10.50
C GLU A 40 17.47 -32.96 -9.75
N GLY A 41 16.74 -32.17 -8.95
CA GLY A 41 15.59 -32.62 -8.18
C GLY A 41 14.61 -31.46 -7.93
N ALA A 42 13.39 -31.86 -7.62
CA ALA A 42 12.35 -30.93 -7.24
C ALA A 42 11.52 -31.44 -6.06
N ASN A 43 10.84 -30.55 -5.38
CA ASN A 43 9.84 -30.87 -4.37
C ASN A 43 8.69 -29.87 -4.50
N ASP A 44 7.48 -30.31 -4.21
CA ASP A 44 6.27 -29.47 -4.21
C ASP A 44 5.35 -29.88 -3.07
N GLY A 45 4.34 -29.04 -2.81
CA GLY A 45 3.35 -29.29 -1.78
C GLY A 45 2.61 -28.03 -1.34
N VAL A 46 2.02 -28.13 -0.17
CA VAL A 46 1.30 -27.01 0.46
C VAL A 46 1.87 -26.73 1.84
N LEU A 47 1.77 -25.46 2.26
CA LEU A 47 2.12 -25.05 3.63
C LEU A 47 1.08 -25.59 4.63
N ASN A 48 1.38 -25.52 5.92
CA ASN A 48 0.51 -26.09 6.96
C ASN A 48 0.39 -25.15 8.17
N GLY A 49 -0.22 -23.99 7.94
CA GLY A 49 -0.48 -23.03 9.00
C GLY A 49 0.78 -22.69 9.80
N THR A 50 0.67 -22.75 11.12
CA THR A 50 1.79 -22.48 12.04
C THR A 50 2.76 -23.66 12.21
N THR A 51 2.52 -24.78 11.52
CA THR A 51 3.45 -25.92 11.51
C THR A 51 4.49 -25.71 10.39
N ALA A 52 5.76 -25.80 10.75
CA ALA A 52 6.85 -25.65 9.77
C ALA A 52 6.84 -26.83 8.77
N VAL A 53 6.84 -26.50 7.48
CA VAL A 53 6.93 -27.45 6.37
C VAL A 53 8.34 -27.42 5.80
N THR A 54 8.97 -28.58 5.66
CA THR A 54 10.28 -28.72 5.00
C THR A 54 10.09 -28.67 3.48
N VAL A 55 10.42 -27.55 2.87
CA VAL A 55 10.30 -27.34 1.41
C VAL A 55 11.49 -27.83 0.63
N VAL A 56 12.68 -27.79 1.25
CA VAL A 56 13.89 -28.45 0.71
C VAL A 56 14.53 -29.24 1.84
N ALA A 57 14.53 -30.57 1.69
CA ALA A 57 15.14 -31.48 2.65
C ALA A 57 16.67 -31.35 2.65
N ALA A 58 17.31 -31.80 3.73
CA ALA A 58 18.74 -31.86 3.82
C ALA A 58 19.32 -32.83 2.73
N PRO A 59 20.52 -32.56 2.20
CA PRO A 59 21.18 -33.45 1.28
C PRO A 59 21.65 -34.76 1.97
N ALA A 60 21.96 -35.78 1.18
CA ALA A 60 22.64 -36.97 1.67
C ALA A 60 24.05 -36.63 2.18
N ALA A 61 24.63 -37.54 2.96
CA ALA A 61 26.02 -37.41 3.40
C ALA A 61 26.96 -37.24 2.20
N SER A 62 27.99 -36.40 2.35
CA SER A 62 28.97 -36.08 1.30
C SER A 62 28.37 -35.41 0.04
N THR A 63 27.17 -34.89 0.15
CA THR A 63 26.48 -34.21 -0.95
C THR A 63 26.20 -32.75 -0.59
N ARG A 64 26.34 -31.88 -1.58
CA ARG A 64 25.91 -30.45 -1.48
C ARG A 64 24.67 -30.25 -2.33
N ARG A 65 23.61 -29.77 -1.73
CA ARG A 65 22.37 -29.40 -2.43
C ARG A 65 22.38 -27.92 -2.73
N ILE A 66 22.29 -27.57 -3.99
CA ILE A 66 22.24 -26.20 -4.49
C ILE A 66 20.79 -25.90 -4.83
N ILE A 67 20.20 -24.92 -4.15
CA ILE A 67 18.82 -24.52 -4.38
C ILE A 67 18.80 -23.49 -5.51
N ASN A 68 18.12 -23.82 -6.59
CA ASN A 68 17.95 -22.98 -7.76
C ASN A 68 16.83 -21.95 -7.51
N THR A 69 15.66 -22.46 -7.14
CA THR A 69 14.51 -21.61 -6.84
C THR A 69 13.60 -22.27 -5.81
N ILE A 70 12.92 -21.45 -5.04
CA ILE A 70 11.76 -21.82 -4.25
C ILE A 70 10.69 -20.80 -4.62
N THR A 71 9.48 -21.28 -4.89
CA THR A 71 8.32 -20.45 -5.20
C THR A 71 7.22 -20.78 -4.21
N VAL A 72 6.55 -19.78 -3.69
CA VAL A 72 5.35 -19.91 -2.84
C VAL A 72 4.28 -19.01 -3.40
N GLU A 73 3.12 -19.56 -3.72
CA GLU A 73 1.96 -18.84 -4.22
C GLU A 73 0.86 -18.82 -3.14
N ASN A 74 0.31 -17.66 -2.89
CA ASN A 74 -0.82 -17.51 -1.99
C ASN A 74 -2.15 -17.74 -2.72
N ASN A 75 -2.65 -18.96 -2.68
CA ASN A 75 -3.94 -19.39 -3.26
C ASN A 75 -5.10 -19.24 -2.24
N ASP A 76 -4.84 -18.66 -1.05
CA ASP A 76 -5.87 -18.42 -0.05
C ASP A 76 -6.76 -17.22 -0.45
N THR A 77 -7.91 -17.13 0.18
CA THR A 77 -8.83 -15.97 0.06
C THR A 77 -8.44 -14.78 0.94
N ALA A 78 -7.39 -14.91 1.71
CA ALA A 78 -6.86 -13.88 2.59
C ALA A 78 -5.33 -13.72 2.45
N ALA A 79 -4.82 -12.60 2.94
CA ALA A 79 -3.37 -12.37 2.99
C ALA A 79 -2.70 -13.35 3.97
N VAL A 80 -1.56 -13.90 3.59
CA VAL A 80 -0.77 -14.84 4.37
C VAL A 80 0.63 -14.30 4.60
N THR A 81 1.10 -14.32 5.84
CA THR A 81 2.50 -14.01 6.15
C THR A 81 3.28 -15.30 6.30
N ILE A 82 4.31 -15.47 5.49
CA ILE A 82 5.23 -16.61 5.55
C ILE A 82 6.59 -16.19 6.11
N THR A 83 7.23 -17.12 6.81
CA THR A 83 8.61 -17.01 7.26
C THR A 83 9.40 -18.17 6.63
N VAL A 84 10.37 -17.85 5.79
CA VAL A 84 11.30 -18.81 5.19
C VAL A 84 12.52 -18.90 6.09
N GLY A 85 12.82 -20.08 6.54
CA GLY A 85 13.90 -20.36 7.48
C GLY A 85 14.95 -21.33 6.91
N TYR A 86 16.21 -21.03 7.22
CA TYR A 86 17.31 -21.94 7.07
C TYR A 86 17.49 -22.70 8.39
N LEU A 87 17.09 -23.95 8.41
CA LEU A 87 17.25 -24.83 9.55
C LEU A 87 18.66 -25.44 9.53
N ASN A 88 19.36 -25.38 10.65
CA ASN A 88 20.62 -26.07 10.87
C ASN A 88 20.54 -26.77 12.23
N THR A 89 20.45 -28.09 12.22
CA THR A 89 20.18 -28.92 13.40
C THR A 89 18.88 -28.49 14.09
N ALA A 90 18.95 -27.81 15.23
CA ALA A 90 17.78 -27.34 15.97
C ALA A 90 17.59 -25.81 15.89
N SER A 91 18.41 -25.10 15.13
CA SER A 91 18.37 -23.64 15.02
C SER A 91 17.88 -23.21 13.65
N THR A 92 16.81 -22.42 13.62
CA THR A 92 16.30 -21.81 12.38
C THR A 92 16.76 -20.36 12.30
N ARG A 93 17.37 -20.00 11.17
CA ARG A 93 17.69 -18.62 10.82
C ARG A 93 16.73 -18.13 9.77
N VAL A 94 16.09 -17.00 10.02
CA VAL A 94 15.14 -16.40 9.07
C VAL A 94 15.91 -15.89 7.85
N ILE A 95 15.51 -16.35 6.67
CA ILE A 95 15.96 -15.82 5.38
C ILE A 95 15.11 -14.61 5.02
N VAL A 96 13.79 -14.78 5.09
CA VAL A 96 12.83 -13.72 4.80
C VAL A 96 11.53 -13.94 5.56
N LYS A 97 10.87 -12.85 5.92
CA LYS A 97 9.49 -12.82 6.37
C LYS A 97 8.72 -11.90 5.43
N VAL A 98 7.69 -12.39 4.79
CA VAL A 98 6.94 -11.65 3.78
C VAL A 98 5.44 -11.93 3.88
N THR A 99 4.63 -10.89 3.67
CA THR A 99 3.17 -11.01 3.56
C THR A 99 2.78 -11.02 2.09
N LEU A 100 2.10 -12.08 1.69
CA LEU A 100 1.57 -12.31 0.36
C LEU A 100 0.07 -12.01 0.37
N GLN A 101 -0.36 -11.08 -0.48
CA GLN A 101 -1.79 -10.86 -0.73
C GLN A 101 -2.35 -12.04 -1.54
N VAL A 102 -3.67 -12.06 -1.73
CA VAL A 102 -4.34 -13.07 -2.56
C VAL A 102 -3.76 -13.08 -3.98
N GLY A 103 -3.27 -14.22 -4.43
CA GLY A 103 -2.64 -14.40 -5.75
C GLY A 103 -1.18 -13.94 -5.86
N ASP A 104 -0.59 -13.41 -4.77
CA ASP A 104 0.83 -13.05 -4.77
C ASP A 104 1.73 -14.28 -4.76
N THR A 105 2.88 -14.13 -5.38
CA THR A 105 3.92 -15.17 -5.42
C THR A 105 5.22 -14.64 -4.84
N TRP A 106 5.82 -15.39 -3.91
CA TRP A 106 7.20 -15.17 -3.48
C TRP A 106 8.13 -16.18 -4.15
N THR A 107 9.30 -15.72 -4.56
CA THR A 107 10.38 -16.57 -5.04
C THR A 107 11.69 -16.24 -4.33
N THR A 108 12.72 -17.08 -4.49
CA THR A 108 14.09 -16.77 -4.00
C THR A 108 14.69 -15.51 -4.61
N ASN A 109 14.07 -14.93 -5.64
CA ASN A 109 14.50 -13.70 -6.33
C ASN A 109 13.66 -12.48 -5.95
N GLY A 110 12.57 -12.64 -5.20
CA GLY A 110 11.68 -11.54 -4.79
C GLY A 110 10.24 -11.99 -4.61
N ALA A 111 9.39 -11.06 -4.24
CA ALA A 111 7.94 -11.25 -4.21
C ALA A 111 7.29 -10.54 -5.40
N TYR A 112 6.29 -11.18 -5.99
CA TYR A 112 5.56 -10.68 -7.15
C TYR A 112 4.08 -10.61 -6.80
N ASP A 113 3.39 -9.62 -7.35
CA ASP A 113 1.93 -9.54 -7.24
C ASP A 113 1.24 -10.51 -8.23
N ASN A 114 -0.09 -10.59 -8.16
CA ASN A 114 -0.90 -11.44 -9.03
C ASN A 114 -0.87 -11.04 -10.52
N THR A 115 -0.22 -9.93 -10.87
CA THR A 115 0.02 -9.49 -12.27
C THR A 115 1.44 -9.80 -12.74
N GLY A 116 2.28 -10.39 -11.88
CA GLY A 116 3.68 -10.69 -12.15
C GLY A 116 4.64 -9.51 -11.97
N SER A 117 4.18 -8.40 -11.38
CA SER A 117 5.02 -7.25 -11.09
C SER A 117 5.79 -7.46 -9.79
N LEU A 118 7.09 -7.13 -9.79
CA LEU A 118 7.94 -7.25 -8.59
C LEU A 118 7.43 -6.35 -7.46
N LYS A 119 7.07 -6.94 -6.34
CA LYS A 119 6.74 -6.18 -5.13
C LYS A 119 8.02 -5.68 -4.47
N GLN A 120 8.21 -4.38 -4.47
CA GLN A 120 9.27 -3.79 -3.67
C GLN A 120 8.96 -4.00 -2.19
N THR A 121 9.81 -4.74 -1.49
CA THR A 121 9.70 -4.98 -0.04
C THR A 121 10.16 -3.80 0.82
N SER A 122 10.51 -2.69 0.20
CA SER A 122 10.77 -1.44 0.92
C SER A 122 9.45 -0.83 1.33
N GLY A 123 8.99 -1.09 2.57
CA GLY A 123 8.00 -0.29 3.31
C GLY A 123 6.83 0.34 2.52
N GLY A 124 6.54 -0.21 1.36
CA GLY A 124 5.46 0.26 0.53
C GLY A 124 4.15 -0.17 1.19
N GLY A 125 3.55 0.74 1.91
CA GLY A 125 2.14 0.64 2.15
C GLY A 125 1.47 0.40 0.80
N SER A 126 0.49 -0.51 0.74
CA SER A 126 -0.51 -0.51 -0.31
C SER A 126 -0.80 0.95 -0.64
N GLY A 127 -0.72 1.31 -1.91
CA GLY A 127 -0.96 2.68 -2.34
C GLY A 127 -2.20 3.21 -1.65
N ALA A 128 -2.17 4.47 -1.22
CA ALA A 128 -3.28 5.05 -0.48
C ALA A 128 -4.58 4.76 -1.23
N THR A 129 -5.55 4.14 -0.55
CA THR A 129 -6.87 3.93 -1.13
C THR A 129 -7.52 5.30 -1.33
N ILE A 130 -7.85 5.63 -2.55
CA ILE A 130 -8.59 6.85 -2.87
C ILE A 130 -10.07 6.56 -2.71
N THR A 131 -10.71 7.22 -1.76
CA THR A 131 -12.15 7.11 -1.52
C THR A 131 -12.79 8.48 -1.76
N ASN A 132 -13.91 8.51 -2.47
CA ASN A 132 -14.69 9.74 -2.61
C ASN A 132 -15.33 10.07 -1.25
N ASP A 133 -14.93 11.19 -0.68
CA ASP A 133 -15.45 11.68 0.60
C ASP A 133 -16.18 13.02 0.39
N THR A 134 -17.47 13.00 0.63
CA THR A 134 -18.35 14.17 0.59
C THR A 134 -19.02 14.44 1.95
N THR A 135 -18.68 13.68 2.98
CA THR A 135 -19.38 13.66 4.28
C THR A 135 -18.54 14.09 5.47
N THR A 136 -17.21 13.96 5.39
CA THR A 136 -16.34 14.33 6.51
C THR A 136 -16.51 15.80 6.87
N ALA A 137 -16.90 16.05 8.12
CA ALA A 137 -17.15 17.38 8.67
C ALA A 137 -15.88 18.02 9.31
N THR A 138 -14.80 17.28 9.42
CA THR A 138 -13.48 17.79 9.84
C THR A 138 -12.64 18.22 8.64
N ASN A 139 -11.70 19.13 8.88
CA ASN A 139 -10.75 19.54 7.85
C ASN A 139 -9.80 18.40 7.49
N ILE A 140 -9.54 18.22 6.20
CA ILE A 140 -8.50 17.35 5.69
C ILE A 140 -7.36 18.18 5.10
N TYR A 141 -6.18 17.53 4.97
CA TYR A 141 -4.96 18.17 4.51
C TYR A 141 -4.64 17.73 3.09
N PRO A 142 -4.66 18.66 2.10
CA PRO A 142 -4.22 18.33 0.74
C PRO A 142 -2.77 17.82 0.74
N LEU A 143 -2.52 16.76 -0.02
CA LEU A 143 -1.16 16.24 -0.22
C LEU A 143 -0.49 17.02 -1.35
N LEU A 144 0.72 17.48 -1.11
CA LEU A 144 1.52 18.28 -2.00
C LEU A 144 2.83 17.54 -2.32
N ALA A 145 3.29 17.63 -3.56
CA ALA A 145 4.57 17.09 -3.99
C ALA A 145 5.60 18.21 -4.17
N ALA A 146 6.86 17.94 -3.88
CA ALA A 146 7.95 18.89 -4.09
C ALA A 146 8.43 18.95 -5.55
N ALA A 147 7.93 18.06 -6.42
CA ALA A 147 8.32 17.97 -7.83
C ALA A 147 7.09 17.89 -8.74
N THR A 148 7.25 18.31 -9.97
CA THR A 148 6.20 18.30 -11.00
C THR A 148 6.17 17.02 -11.82
N SER A 149 7.14 16.12 -11.64
CA SER A 149 7.26 14.85 -12.35
C SER A 149 8.11 13.84 -11.54
N GLY A 150 8.02 12.56 -11.87
CA GLY A 150 8.76 11.47 -11.21
C GLY A 150 7.91 10.68 -10.20
N SER A 151 8.55 9.73 -9.50
CA SER A 151 7.89 8.95 -8.45
C SER A 151 7.76 9.74 -7.16
N LEU A 152 6.56 9.73 -6.57
CA LEU A 152 6.31 10.38 -5.29
C LEU A 152 6.93 9.54 -4.15
N THR A 153 8.06 9.96 -3.64
CA THR A 153 8.72 9.32 -2.49
C THR A 153 8.35 9.98 -1.16
N THR A 154 7.95 11.25 -1.20
CA THR A 154 7.54 12.01 -0.02
C THR A 154 6.37 12.92 -0.39
N ALA A 155 5.31 12.88 0.38
CA ALA A 155 4.19 13.79 0.30
C ALA A 155 4.24 14.78 1.46
N TYR A 156 3.86 16.02 1.19
CA TYR A 156 3.83 17.09 2.18
C TYR A 156 2.38 17.50 2.45
N THR A 157 2.11 17.99 3.65
CA THR A 157 0.88 18.68 3.99
C THR A 157 1.22 20.10 4.45
N SER A 158 0.31 21.04 4.27
CA SER A 158 0.50 22.44 4.63
C SER A 158 0.09 22.77 6.08
N ASN A 159 -0.16 21.73 6.90
CA ASN A 159 -0.73 21.92 8.24
C ASN A 159 -2.04 22.74 8.17
N ALA A 160 -2.23 23.70 9.07
CA ALA A 160 -3.44 24.55 9.10
C ALA A 160 -3.49 25.64 8.01
N ASN A 161 -2.45 25.80 7.20
CA ASN A 161 -2.37 26.89 6.20
C ASN A 161 -3.17 26.61 4.92
N LEU A 162 -3.51 25.34 4.62
CA LEU A 162 -4.30 24.94 3.48
C LEU A 162 -5.14 23.72 3.86
N LEU A 163 -6.46 23.92 3.94
CA LEU A 163 -7.40 22.90 4.40
C LEU A 163 -8.55 22.75 3.42
N TYR A 164 -9.11 21.57 3.35
CA TYR A 164 -10.35 21.27 2.64
C TYR A 164 -11.31 20.53 3.56
N LYS A 165 -12.60 20.93 3.51
CA LYS A 165 -13.67 20.30 4.29
C LYS A 165 -14.67 19.63 3.35
N PRO A 166 -14.65 18.29 3.23
CA PRO A 166 -15.45 17.56 2.25
C PRO A 166 -16.96 17.80 2.35
N SER A 167 -17.49 17.88 3.58
CA SER A 167 -18.93 18.03 3.81
C SER A 167 -19.52 19.36 3.34
N THR A 168 -18.72 20.41 3.25
CA THR A 168 -19.17 21.76 2.85
C THR A 168 -18.53 22.26 1.56
N GLY A 169 -17.47 21.60 1.09
CA GLY A 169 -16.64 22.08 -0.01
C GLY A 169 -15.77 23.29 0.35
N GLU A 170 -15.67 23.64 1.62
CA GLU A 170 -14.90 24.79 2.09
C GLU A 170 -13.41 24.56 1.88
N PHE A 171 -12.75 25.56 1.28
CA PHE A 171 -11.32 25.60 1.07
C PHE A 171 -10.74 26.78 1.86
N THR A 172 -9.93 26.49 2.88
CA THR A 172 -9.35 27.49 3.78
C THR A 172 -7.89 27.66 3.49
N SER A 173 -7.45 28.90 3.25
CA SER A 173 -6.04 29.28 3.14
C SER A 173 -5.76 30.56 3.91
N SER A 174 -4.55 30.68 4.45
CA SER A 174 -4.13 31.88 5.17
C SER A 174 -4.04 33.10 4.25
N ILE A 175 -3.64 32.91 2.99
CA ILE A 175 -3.53 33.94 1.96
C ILE A 175 -3.95 33.33 0.63
N HIS A 176 -4.77 34.05 -0.14
CA HIS A 176 -5.10 33.71 -1.52
C HIS A 176 -4.60 34.81 -2.45
N ILE A 177 -3.70 34.46 -3.37
CA ILE A 177 -3.14 35.37 -4.37
C ILE A 177 -3.48 34.87 -5.77
N SER A 178 -4.23 35.64 -6.53
CA SER A 178 -4.47 35.39 -7.96
C SER A 178 -3.30 35.95 -8.76
N SER A 179 -2.39 35.09 -9.21
CA SER A 179 -1.13 35.48 -9.88
C SER A 179 -1.34 36.25 -11.20
N ASN A 180 -2.49 36.08 -11.85
CA ASN A 180 -2.88 36.81 -13.05
C ASN A 180 -3.72 38.09 -12.76
N GLY A 181 -3.95 38.43 -11.48
CA GLY A 181 -4.74 39.59 -11.05
C GLY A 181 -6.24 39.47 -11.25
N ILE A 182 -6.76 38.33 -11.74
CA ILE A 182 -8.20 38.15 -12.01
C ILE A 182 -8.75 37.09 -11.06
N GLN A 183 -9.84 37.44 -10.33
CA GLN A 183 -10.63 36.54 -9.54
C GLN A 183 -12.03 36.41 -10.13
N VAL A 184 -12.50 35.18 -10.37
CA VAL A 184 -13.75 34.90 -11.05
C VAL A 184 -14.74 34.27 -10.06
N ASN A 185 -15.97 34.77 -10.02
CA ASN A 185 -17.09 34.17 -9.31
C ASN A 185 -18.29 33.94 -10.25
N SER A 186 -19.16 32.98 -9.88
CA SER A 186 -20.44 32.79 -10.57
C SER A 186 -21.33 34.02 -10.36
N LYS A 187 -22.06 34.42 -11.40
CA LYS A 187 -23.07 35.48 -11.31
C LYS A 187 -24.38 35.01 -10.65
N THR A 188 -24.53 33.70 -10.44
CA THR A 188 -25.73 33.12 -9.84
C THR A 188 -25.38 32.35 -8.58
N VAL A 189 -26.01 32.69 -7.47
CA VAL A 189 -25.98 31.90 -6.24
C VAL A 189 -27.03 30.79 -6.40
N SER A 190 -26.56 29.56 -6.73
CA SER A 190 -27.42 28.41 -7.02
C SER A 190 -27.69 27.54 -5.80
N THR A 191 -27.05 27.79 -4.68
CA THR A 191 -27.20 27.03 -3.41
C THR A 191 -27.22 28.04 -2.26
N SER A 192 -28.12 27.84 -1.30
CA SER A 192 -28.21 28.73 -0.10
C SER A 192 -26.87 28.73 0.64
N TYR A 193 -26.48 29.94 1.07
CA TYR A 193 -25.20 30.12 1.78
C TYR A 193 -25.36 31.11 2.95
N THR A 194 -24.64 30.86 4.03
CA THR A 194 -24.59 31.76 5.19
C THR A 194 -23.20 32.35 5.36
N ILE A 195 -23.08 33.66 5.26
CA ILE A 195 -21.88 34.38 5.69
C ILE A 195 -21.95 34.47 7.22
N ALA A 196 -21.16 33.56 7.87
CA ALA A 196 -21.18 33.41 9.32
C ALA A 196 -20.58 34.61 10.04
N THR A 197 -20.94 34.80 11.31
CA THR A 197 -20.38 35.85 12.19
C THR A 197 -18.86 35.81 12.17
N GLY A 198 -18.23 36.98 12.03
CA GLY A 198 -16.77 37.14 11.94
C GLY A 198 -16.21 37.06 10.52
N ASN A 199 -17.04 36.71 9.52
CA ASN A 199 -16.66 36.67 8.11
C ASN A 199 -17.33 37.79 7.31
N SER A 200 -16.75 38.13 6.16
CA SER A 200 -17.37 38.97 5.15
C SER A 200 -17.20 38.34 3.77
N GLY A 201 -18.21 38.45 2.92
CA GLY A 201 -18.20 37.98 1.55
C GLY A 201 -17.97 39.13 0.56
N MET A 202 -17.37 38.82 -0.58
CA MET A 202 -17.22 39.73 -1.71
C MET A 202 -17.55 38.98 -3.01
N SER A 203 -18.26 39.64 -3.91
CA SER A 203 -18.57 39.10 -5.25
C SER A 203 -18.47 40.21 -6.29
N ALA A 204 -18.06 39.87 -7.50
CA ALA A 204 -18.19 40.77 -8.64
C ALA A 204 -19.59 40.61 -9.25
N GLY A 205 -20.30 41.73 -9.37
CA GLY A 205 -21.72 41.76 -9.78
C GLY A 205 -21.98 41.95 -11.27
N PRO A 206 -23.24 41.97 -11.67
CA PRO A 206 -24.47 41.77 -10.88
C PRO A 206 -24.62 40.31 -10.45
N ILE A 207 -25.19 40.11 -9.24
CA ILE A 207 -25.43 38.78 -8.66
C ILE A 207 -26.96 38.50 -8.63
N THR A 208 -27.32 37.32 -9.07
CA THR A 208 -28.68 36.77 -9.01
C THR A 208 -28.74 35.65 -7.98
N ILE A 209 -29.73 35.66 -7.09
CA ILE A 209 -30.02 34.52 -6.21
C ILE A 209 -31.05 33.64 -6.93
N ALA A 210 -30.74 32.37 -7.15
CA ALA A 210 -31.67 31.45 -7.81
C ALA A 210 -32.95 31.27 -7.00
N SER A 211 -34.06 30.97 -7.69
CA SER A 211 -35.35 30.72 -7.04
C SER A 211 -35.24 29.65 -5.95
N GLY A 212 -35.82 29.90 -4.78
CA GLY A 212 -35.77 29.02 -3.63
C GLY A 212 -34.46 29.03 -2.86
N GLN A 213 -33.48 29.85 -3.23
CA GLN A 213 -32.22 29.97 -2.51
C GLN A 213 -32.17 31.21 -1.64
N THR A 214 -31.34 31.23 -0.63
CA THR A 214 -31.19 32.34 0.32
C THR A 214 -29.68 32.55 0.60
N VAL A 215 -29.31 33.84 0.60
CA VAL A 215 -28.02 34.27 1.17
C VAL A 215 -28.30 34.95 2.51
N THR A 216 -27.83 34.35 3.59
CA THR A 216 -27.95 34.89 4.95
C THR A 216 -26.64 35.58 5.32
N VAL A 217 -26.74 36.85 5.74
CA VAL A 217 -25.62 37.62 6.27
C VAL A 217 -25.81 37.74 7.77
N ALA A 218 -24.95 37.08 8.56
CA ALA A 218 -25.04 37.09 10.02
C ALA A 218 -24.76 38.47 10.59
N SER A 219 -25.21 38.73 11.81
CA SER A 219 -24.99 40.02 12.50
C SER A 219 -23.49 40.34 12.60
N GLY A 220 -23.12 41.55 12.21
CA GLY A 220 -21.71 42.00 12.16
C GLY A 220 -20.95 41.59 10.92
N SER A 221 -21.50 40.74 10.05
CA SER A 221 -20.94 40.35 8.76
C SER A 221 -21.39 41.26 7.63
N ARG A 222 -20.71 41.19 6.49
CA ARG A 222 -21.08 41.98 5.29
C ARG A 222 -20.95 41.13 4.03
N TRP A 223 -21.78 41.41 3.04
CA TRP A 223 -21.60 40.98 1.67
C TRP A 223 -21.49 42.19 0.76
N VAL A 224 -20.35 42.32 0.12
CA VAL A 224 -20.05 43.41 -0.81
C VAL A 224 -20.13 42.87 -2.24
N VAL A 225 -20.95 43.48 -3.07
CA VAL A 225 -21.05 43.21 -4.51
C VAL A 225 -20.47 44.44 -5.23
N LEU A 226 -19.43 44.23 -6.02
CA LEU A 226 -18.67 45.24 -6.77
C LEU A 226 -19.14 45.32 -8.21
#